data_03b60372fa390732b6ad6d9225638baa
#
_entry.id   03b60372fa390732b6ad6d9225638baa
#
_cell.length_a   1.000
_cell.length_b   1.000
_cell.length_c   1.000
_cell.angle_alpha   90.00
_cell.angle_beta   90.00
_cell.angle_gamma   90.00
#
_symmetry.space_group_name_H-M   'P 1'
#
loop_
_entity.id
_entity.type
_entity.pdbx_description
1 polymer ?
#
loop_
_entity_poly.entity_id
_entity_poly.type
_entity_poly.pdbx_seq_one_letter_code
_entity_poly.pdbx_strand_id
1 'polypeptide(L)'
;MNTRFYRHHAAWIFLLMLSACNGDSSSSSSTPAATSNVPLTTTQPPVTTPPVAPAMASLNLSATSYTATSSSVQISVKRTTSSAGAASVNYATSNGTASAGADYTAASGIVAWSDGDSAAKTITIKVSGTTSSTPKTFKIALAGATGHAAVGTPSSATVTIAAAAASTGSLALSAATYSVPSGAASLSVTVNRTGGSAGAATVKYATSNGTASSGADYGSTTGTLTWSAADAAAKAFSIPIITAGSGGRKFTVALSGATGAALGSPVVATVSLAAKSTSSTALAIKVKGNTFVDQNGKTFQMRGVNVSGLESVAIQGWSVSDPWGGMKPVWSALQAWKVNSVRLPLNEASWLGYTCVDSNGATLDPDPGKNYRATVAQTVTEANAAGLYVILDLHWSAPGTICPTDQNWMADTDHSIAFWTSIADTFKANPAVIFELYNEPVLTNSTAGWNVWLNGGAQTTVRPGGGKTYAWTSAGMQQLLDAVRATGATNVVLCGGVSYSNVLTSFPSHTPVDPISQLGAAWHVYSFNIYVDPSPGTSTTNMLAAVSANVPLVITEVGDTDGAGATGSFVKKILTFADSTGYSYFGWTWNDWGQSSNDLILDSSGTPTIGFGTYFKQHLICRAATTTGCP
;
A
#
# COMPACT_ATOMS: atom_id res chain seq x y z
N MET A 1 12.21 -0.85 6.30
CA MET A 1 11.67 0.50 6.44
C MET A 1 10.21 0.46 6.14
N ASN A 2 9.39 0.33 7.15
CA ASN A 2 8.03 0.85 7.31
C ASN A 2 7.31 0.08 8.41
N THR A 3 7.69 0.39 9.64
CA THR A 3 6.92 0.08 10.84
C THR A 3 5.84 1.14 11.02
N ARG A 4 4.67 0.98 10.35
CA ARG A 4 3.52 1.89 10.57
C ARG A 4 2.15 1.31 10.18
N PHE A 5 1.87 0.02 10.43
CA PHE A 5 0.54 -0.49 10.09
C PHE A 5 -0.10 -1.46 11.09
N TYR A 6 0.31 -1.48 12.35
CA TYR A 6 -0.43 -2.26 13.36
C TYR A 6 -0.45 -1.52 14.71
N ARG A 7 -1.34 -0.54 14.86
CA ARG A 7 -1.83 -0.06 16.16
C ARG A 7 -3.17 0.63 15.98
N HIS A 8 -4.23 -0.13 15.95
CA HIS A 8 -5.57 0.31 16.35
C HIS A 8 -6.47 -0.90 16.56
N HIS A 9 -6.26 -1.59 17.65
CA HIS A 9 -7.32 -2.29 18.39
C HIS A 9 -6.80 -2.50 19.80
N ALA A 10 -7.23 -1.63 20.69
CA ALA A 10 -7.44 -1.78 22.09
C ALA A 10 -7.09 -0.48 22.84
N ALA A 11 -8.08 0.31 23.13
CA ALA A 11 -8.24 1.02 24.41
C ALA A 11 -9.51 1.86 24.35
N TRP A 12 -10.59 1.27 24.73
CA TRP A 12 -11.70 1.94 25.40
C TRP A 12 -11.42 1.83 26.88
N ILE A 13 -11.63 2.95 27.58
CA ILE A 13 -12.22 3.05 28.92
C ILE A 13 -11.56 4.10 29.79
N PHE A 14 -12.41 5.03 30.22
CA PHE A 14 -12.42 5.89 31.41
C PHE A 14 -11.59 7.19 31.35
N LEU A 15 -12.16 8.21 31.73
CA LEU A 15 -13.44 8.80 32.16
C LEU A 15 -13.12 10.08 32.93
N LEU A 16 -13.94 11.09 32.69
CA LEU A 16 -14.52 12.01 33.65
C LEU A 16 -13.65 12.97 34.47
N MET A 17 -13.98 14.23 34.22
CA MET A 17 -14.39 15.24 35.22
C MET A 17 -13.32 15.89 36.07
N LEU A 18 -13.28 17.14 36.19
CA LEU A 18 -14.01 18.23 36.82
C LEU A 18 -13.20 19.51 36.66
N SER A 19 -13.74 20.54 36.12
CA SER A 19 -14.60 21.54 36.75
C SER A 19 -13.87 22.59 37.59
N ALA A 20 -13.96 23.75 37.04
CA ALA A 20 -14.44 24.96 37.66
C ALA A 20 -13.52 25.84 38.52
N CYS A 21 -13.64 27.02 38.23
CA CYS A 21 -13.90 28.25 38.96
C CYS A 21 -12.82 29.31 38.93
N ASN A 22 -13.10 30.36 38.21
CA ASN A 22 -13.60 31.68 38.69
C ASN A 22 -12.63 32.54 39.50
N GLY A 23 -12.63 33.80 39.08
CA GLY A 23 -12.32 34.93 39.92
C GLY A 23 -11.66 36.05 39.12
N ASP A 24 -12.38 36.78 38.45
CA ASP A 24 -12.85 38.17 38.55
C ASP A 24 -12.05 39.12 39.42
N SER A 25 -11.91 40.26 38.83
CA SER A 25 -12.10 41.63 39.30
C SER A 25 -10.88 42.52 39.03
N SER A 26 -11.01 43.44 38.11
CA SER A 26 -11.65 44.76 38.09
C SER A 26 -10.85 45.89 38.74
N SER A 27 -10.73 46.92 37.92
CA SER A 27 -10.81 48.36 38.22
C SER A 27 -9.59 48.99 38.90
N SER A 28 -9.17 50.17 38.68
CA SER A 28 -9.76 51.37 38.12
C SER A 28 -8.70 52.49 38.12
N SER A 29 -8.74 53.26 37.11
CA SER A 29 -8.62 54.71 37.02
C SER A 29 -8.13 55.51 38.23
N SER A 30 -7.24 56.43 37.94
CA SER A 30 -7.49 57.86 38.19
C SER A 30 -6.30 58.75 37.85
N THR A 31 -6.52 59.66 36.92
CA THR A 31 -5.87 60.98 36.87
C THR A 31 -6.47 61.84 37.95
N PRO A 32 -5.76 62.86 38.50
CA PRO A 32 -5.95 64.18 37.93
C PRO A 32 -4.74 65.16 38.01
N ALA A 33 -4.72 66.05 37.05
CA ALA A 33 -4.87 67.48 37.02
C ALA A 33 -3.77 68.39 37.63
N ALA A 34 -3.45 69.28 36.78
CA ALA A 34 -2.63 70.46 36.78
C ALA A 34 -2.82 71.44 37.94
N THR A 35 -1.77 72.18 38.22
CA THR A 35 -1.90 73.59 38.48
C THR A 35 -0.61 74.35 38.17
N SER A 36 -0.84 75.51 37.67
CA SER A 36 -0.04 76.63 37.20
C SER A 36 0.75 77.35 38.33
N ASN A 37 1.82 78.01 38.06
CA ASN A 37 1.96 79.43 37.88
C ASN A 37 3.35 80.01 38.22
N VAL A 38 3.91 80.72 37.25
CA VAL A 38 4.42 82.09 37.21
C VAL A 38 5.74 82.51 37.89
N PRO A 39 6.46 83.47 37.35
CA PRO A 39 7.93 83.46 37.23
C PRO A 39 8.59 84.42 38.23
N LEU A 40 9.85 84.21 38.44
CA LEU A 40 10.70 85.20 39.08
C LEU A 40 12.03 85.37 38.32
N THR A 41 12.19 86.51 37.74
CA THR A 41 13.45 86.99 37.16
C THR A 41 14.47 87.27 38.20
N THR A 42 15.64 86.65 38.08
CA THR A 42 16.90 87.17 38.69
C THR A 42 18.01 87.04 37.67
N THR A 43 18.67 88.14 37.41
CA THR A 43 19.85 88.30 36.61
C THR A 43 21.05 87.68 37.28
N GLN A 44 21.78 86.80 36.59
CA GLN A 44 23.01 86.21 36.99
C GLN A 44 24.15 86.56 36.00
N PRO A 45 25.40 86.76 36.45
CA PRO A 45 26.50 87.15 35.58
C PRO A 45 27.02 86.03 34.68
N PRO A 46 27.81 86.29 33.64
CA PRO A 46 28.15 85.34 32.60
C PRO A 46 28.96 84.15 33.17
N VAL A 47 28.35 82.97 33.02
CA VAL A 47 29.02 81.68 33.31
C VAL A 47 29.84 81.30 32.07
N THR A 48 31.14 81.18 32.26
CA THR A 48 32.05 80.54 31.32
C THR A 48 31.62 79.09 31.17
N THR A 49 31.18 78.71 29.97
CA THR A 49 30.81 77.29 29.62
C THR A 49 32.03 76.41 29.84
N PRO A 50 31.92 75.30 30.63
CA PRO A 50 32.95 74.26 30.67
C PRO A 50 33.12 73.69 29.24
N PRO A 51 34.32 73.17 28.90
CA PRO A 51 34.57 72.54 27.65
C PRO A 51 33.57 71.40 27.48
N VAL A 52 32.82 71.38 26.37
CA VAL A 52 31.87 70.32 26.00
C VAL A 52 32.64 69.02 25.98
N ALA A 53 32.31 68.11 26.88
CA ALA A 53 32.89 66.77 26.88
C ALA A 53 32.71 66.13 25.47
N PRO A 54 33.72 65.50 24.91
CA PRO A 54 33.63 64.93 23.58
C PRO A 54 32.44 63.93 23.53
N ALA A 55 31.62 64.04 22.49
CA ALA A 55 30.43 63.18 22.30
C ALA A 55 30.84 61.72 22.33
N MET A 56 30.11 60.92 23.07
CA MET A 56 30.36 59.46 23.12
C MET A 56 30.06 58.86 21.73
N ALA A 57 30.89 57.87 21.30
CA ALA A 57 30.61 57.09 20.11
C ALA A 57 29.36 56.20 20.31
N SER A 58 28.56 56.06 19.28
CA SER A 58 27.43 55.11 19.23
C SER A 58 27.82 53.92 18.38
N LEU A 59 27.74 52.71 18.95
CA LEU A 59 28.05 51.45 18.27
C LEU A 59 26.77 50.67 18.02
N ASN A 60 26.37 50.52 16.76
CA ASN A 60 25.08 49.98 16.40
C ASN A 60 25.16 49.08 15.17
N LEU A 61 24.22 48.15 15.04
CA LEU A 61 24.05 47.33 13.85
C LEU A 61 23.58 48.26 12.69
N SER A 62 23.94 47.91 11.46
CA SER A 62 23.57 48.69 10.29
C SER A 62 22.09 48.56 9.91
N ALA A 63 21.42 47.49 10.40
CA ALA A 63 20.00 47.17 10.13
C ALA A 63 19.38 46.42 11.30
N THR A 64 18.05 46.41 11.38
CA THR A 64 17.23 45.63 12.31
C THR A 64 16.99 44.19 11.85
N SER A 65 17.27 43.90 10.56
CA SER A 65 17.09 42.59 9.94
C SER A 65 18.14 42.32 8.88
N TYR A 66 18.50 41.04 8.72
CA TYR A 66 19.39 40.54 7.69
C TYR A 66 18.79 39.23 7.12
N THR A 67 19.09 38.93 5.87
CA THR A 67 18.66 37.66 5.23
C THR A 67 19.89 36.90 4.74
N ALA A 68 19.99 35.63 5.16
CA ALA A 68 20.97 34.69 4.64
C ALA A 68 20.36 33.90 3.47
N THR A 69 20.91 34.08 2.27
CA THR A 69 20.53 33.38 1.04
C THR A 69 21.59 32.40 0.58
N SER A 70 22.70 32.32 1.28
CA SER A 70 23.87 31.44 1.00
C SER A 70 24.37 30.83 2.31
N SER A 71 25.54 30.19 2.28
CA SER A 71 26.15 29.51 3.42
C SER A 71 26.66 30.47 4.55
N SER A 72 26.48 31.77 4.38
CA SER A 72 26.83 32.75 5.41
C SER A 72 26.03 34.04 5.28
N VAL A 73 25.95 34.82 6.36
CA VAL A 73 25.40 36.16 6.37
C VAL A 73 26.46 37.13 6.93
N GLN A 74 26.55 38.31 6.30
CA GLN A 74 27.43 39.38 6.74
C GLN A 74 26.60 40.44 7.47
N ILE A 75 27.00 40.79 8.67
CA ILE A 75 26.36 41.76 9.57
C ILE A 75 27.31 42.90 9.83
N SER A 76 26.93 44.10 9.45
CA SER A 76 27.75 45.28 9.61
C SER A 76 27.45 45.99 10.93
N VAL A 77 28.50 46.30 11.66
CA VAL A 77 28.46 47.12 12.88
C VAL A 77 29.09 48.48 12.56
N LYS A 78 28.40 49.56 12.87
CA LYS A 78 28.81 50.93 12.61
C LYS A 78 29.21 51.63 13.90
N ARG A 79 30.24 52.48 13.81
CA ARG A 79 30.61 53.46 14.82
C ARG A 79 30.16 54.84 14.29
N THR A 80 29.32 55.52 15.04
CA THR A 80 28.75 56.82 14.67
C THR A 80 28.91 57.79 15.82
N THR A 81 28.59 59.07 15.58
CA THR A 81 28.64 60.18 16.53
C THR A 81 30.07 60.68 16.83
N SER A 82 31.01 59.81 17.12
CA SER A 82 32.41 60.16 17.41
C SER A 82 33.36 59.02 17.06
N SER A 83 34.53 59.36 16.52
CA SER A 83 35.64 58.40 16.33
C SER A 83 36.75 58.59 17.35
N ALA A 84 36.61 59.55 18.27
CA ALA A 84 37.66 59.83 19.28
C ALA A 84 37.74 58.73 20.32
N GLY A 85 38.97 58.32 20.61
CA GLY A 85 39.30 57.22 21.54
C GLY A 85 39.05 55.81 20.95
N ALA A 86 39.76 54.83 21.49
CA ALA A 86 39.47 53.45 21.15
C ALA A 86 38.08 53.02 21.69
N ALA A 87 37.37 52.17 20.96
CA ALA A 87 36.02 51.69 21.33
C ALA A 87 35.85 50.20 20.98
N SER A 88 35.08 49.49 21.77
CA SER A 88 34.71 48.12 21.41
C SER A 88 33.29 47.76 21.86
N VAL A 89 32.72 46.74 21.27
CA VAL A 89 31.40 46.20 21.65
C VAL A 89 31.42 44.70 21.51
N ASN A 90 30.82 44.01 22.46
CA ASN A 90 30.60 42.57 22.37
C ASN A 90 29.40 42.27 21.50
N TYR A 91 29.44 41.16 20.79
CA TYR A 91 28.28 40.63 20.07
C TYR A 91 28.06 39.16 20.43
N ALA A 92 26.83 38.72 20.40
CA ALA A 92 26.45 37.31 20.54
C ALA A 92 25.20 37.00 19.75
N THR A 93 25.12 35.77 19.22
CA THR A 93 23.92 35.22 18.61
C THR A 93 23.07 34.46 19.62
N SER A 94 21.77 34.44 19.41
CA SER A 94 20.82 33.63 20.21
C SER A 94 19.79 32.97 19.29
N ASN A 95 19.33 31.78 19.70
CA ASN A 95 18.34 31.03 18.96
C ASN A 95 17.00 31.79 18.86
N GLY A 96 16.33 31.60 17.73
CA GLY A 96 14.94 31.89 17.49
C GLY A 96 14.24 30.63 17.05
N THR A 97 13.64 30.61 15.85
CA THR A 97 13.18 29.39 15.20
C THR A 97 14.34 28.59 14.58
N ALA A 98 15.50 29.23 14.37
CA ALA A 98 16.75 28.57 14.00
C ALA A 98 17.55 28.22 15.24
N SER A 99 18.17 27.05 15.29
CA SER A 99 18.96 26.53 16.38
C SER A 99 20.44 26.48 16.02
N ALA A 100 21.30 26.96 16.96
CA ALA A 100 22.74 26.87 16.83
C ALA A 100 23.20 25.40 16.76
N GLY A 101 24.19 25.13 15.91
CA GLY A 101 24.70 23.78 15.64
C GLY A 101 23.92 23.03 14.55
N ALA A 102 22.63 23.29 14.40
CA ALA A 102 21.80 22.70 13.36
C ALA A 102 21.62 23.63 12.16
N ASP A 103 21.16 24.85 12.38
CA ASP A 103 20.79 25.79 11.33
C ASP A 103 21.84 26.88 11.08
N TYR A 104 22.61 27.23 12.09
CA TYR A 104 23.71 28.19 12.00
C TYR A 104 24.82 27.87 13.02
N THR A 105 26.00 28.45 12.81
CA THR A 105 27.07 28.36 13.80
C THR A 105 26.93 29.51 14.79
N ALA A 106 26.82 29.20 16.10
CA ALA A 106 26.81 30.21 17.14
C ALA A 106 28.04 31.09 17.02
N ALA A 107 27.86 32.38 17.13
CA ALA A 107 28.94 33.36 17.04
C ALA A 107 28.88 34.35 18.21
N SER A 108 30.00 34.55 18.83
CA SER A 108 30.23 35.60 19.85
C SER A 108 31.64 36.15 19.72
N GLY A 109 31.83 37.38 20.12
CA GLY A 109 33.14 38.01 20.05
C GLY A 109 33.12 39.50 20.35
N ILE A 110 34.20 40.19 20.01
CA ILE A 110 34.38 41.62 20.21
C ILE A 110 34.62 42.28 18.84
N VAL A 111 33.95 43.39 18.60
CA VAL A 111 34.23 44.30 17.48
C VAL A 111 34.93 45.52 18.07
N ALA A 112 36.10 45.89 17.55
CA ALA A 112 36.92 46.97 18.08
C ALA A 112 37.34 47.99 17.02
N TRP A 113 37.47 49.22 17.43
CA TRP A 113 37.97 50.36 16.66
C TRP A 113 39.13 51.02 17.43
N SER A 114 40.16 51.34 16.69
CA SER A 114 41.24 52.21 17.21
C SER A 114 40.76 53.66 17.31
N ASP A 115 41.53 54.49 18.00
CA ASP A 115 41.31 55.94 17.98
C ASP A 115 41.30 56.46 16.54
N GLY A 116 40.32 57.31 16.20
CA GLY A 116 40.13 57.87 14.88
C GLY A 116 39.41 56.92 13.87
N ASP A 117 39.27 55.60 14.18
CA ASP A 117 38.66 54.66 13.27
C ASP A 117 37.12 54.74 13.36
N SER A 118 36.46 55.07 12.25
CA SER A 118 35.01 55.09 12.09
C SER A 118 34.50 54.08 11.04
N ALA A 119 35.40 53.24 10.51
CA ALA A 119 35.03 52.26 9.50
C ALA A 119 34.03 51.22 10.03
N ALA A 120 33.01 50.87 9.23
CA ALA A 120 32.13 49.79 9.59
C ALA A 120 32.87 48.45 9.63
N LYS A 121 32.57 47.64 10.63
CA LYS A 121 33.14 46.30 10.81
C LYS A 121 32.12 45.23 10.46
N THR A 122 32.57 44.13 9.92
CA THR A 122 31.68 43.04 9.47
C THR A 122 31.86 41.81 10.34
N ILE A 123 30.75 41.26 10.81
CA ILE A 123 30.66 39.97 11.48
C ILE A 123 30.09 38.99 10.42
N THR A 124 30.80 37.88 10.18
CA THR A 124 30.33 36.82 9.28
C THR A 124 29.87 35.64 10.11
N ILE A 125 28.60 35.25 9.93
CA ILE A 125 27.99 34.09 10.59
C ILE A 125 27.71 33.03 9.54
N LYS A 126 28.26 31.81 9.76
CA LYS A 126 27.97 30.65 8.89
C LYS A 126 26.55 30.14 9.16
N VAL A 127 25.82 29.86 8.11
CA VAL A 127 24.52 29.18 8.17
C VAL A 127 24.65 27.81 7.50
N SER A 128 24.07 26.80 8.12
CA SER A 128 23.92 25.47 7.49
C SER A 128 22.88 25.61 6.38
N GLY A 129 23.12 25.00 5.22
CA GLY A 129 22.27 25.20 4.04
C GLY A 129 20.77 25.01 4.33
N THR A 130 19.94 25.69 3.57
CA THR A 130 18.48 25.73 3.73
C THR A 130 17.86 24.38 3.37
N THR A 131 17.60 23.53 4.38
CA THR A 131 16.84 22.27 4.21
C THR A 131 15.38 22.43 4.64
N SER A 132 15.03 23.53 5.30
CA SER A 132 13.67 23.82 5.78
C SER A 132 12.80 24.40 4.68
N SER A 133 11.57 23.89 4.56
CA SER A 133 10.54 24.47 3.67
C SER A 133 9.96 25.80 4.15
N THR A 134 10.28 26.21 5.40
CA THR A 134 9.87 27.50 5.98
C THR A 134 11.10 28.29 6.42
N PRO A 135 11.08 29.64 6.31
CA PRO A 135 12.16 30.47 6.82
C PRO A 135 12.36 30.26 8.32
N LYS A 136 13.61 30.23 8.75
CA LYS A 136 13.97 30.18 10.16
C LYS A 136 14.69 31.46 10.57
N THR A 137 14.62 31.82 11.84
CA THR A 137 15.22 33.04 12.35
C THR A 137 16.08 32.81 13.56
N PHE A 138 17.17 33.58 13.71
CA PHE A 138 17.92 33.75 14.92
C PHE A 138 18.20 35.23 15.15
N LYS A 139 18.73 35.61 16.32
CA LYS A 139 19.03 37.01 16.64
C LYS A 139 20.54 37.20 16.85
N ILE A 140 21.01 38.41 16.58
CA ILE A 140 22.30 38.92 17.00
C ILE A 140 22.08 40.18 17.85
N ALA A 141 22.83 40.33 18.92
CA ALA A 141 22.74 41.49 19.77
C ALA A 141 24.16 42.02 20.11
N LEU A 142 24.25 43.34 20.26
CA LEU A 142 25.40 44.05 20.76
C LEU A 142 25.20 44.36 22.26
N ALA A 143 26.24 44.24 23.04
CA ALA A 143 26.24 44.54 24.47
C ALA A 143 27.63 44.97 24.96
N GLY A 144 27.71 45.60 26.12
CA GLY A 144 28.98 45.86 26.81
C GLY A 144 29.95 46.73 26.00
N ALA A 145 29.47 47.85 25.47
CA ALA A 145 30.36 48.82 24.85
C ALA A 145 31.40 49.35 25.84
N THR A 146 32.64 49.44 25.40
CA THR A 146 33.78 49.95 26.21
C THR A 146 34.53 51.05 25.47
N GLY A 147 35.38 51.77 26.19
CA GLY A 147 36.02 52.97 25.72
C GLY A 147 35.05 54.16 25.80
N HIS A 148 35.26 55.20 25.07
CA HIS A 148 34.35 56.36 25.05
C HIS A 148 33.15 56.11 24.08
N ALA A 149 32.38 54.98 24.33
CA ALA A 149 31.33 54.49 23.47
C ALA A 149 30.15 53.90 24.25
N ALA A 150 28.94 54.00 23.66
CA ALA A 150 27.72 53.38 24.15
C ALA A 150 27.12 52.49 23.03
N VAL A 151 26.36 51.47 23.45
CA VAL A 151 25.55 50.68 22.48
C VAL A 151 24.43 51.55 21.95
N GLY A 152 24.41 51.77 20.65
CA GLY A 152 23.42 52.54 19.96
C GLY A 152 22.23 51.69 19.45
N THR A 153 21.38 52.31 18.65
CA THR A 153 20.23 51.65 18.02
C THR A 153 20.40 51.57 16.49
N PRO A 154 20.13 50.36 15.91
CA PRO A 154 19.67 49.14 16.55
C PRO A 154 20.78 48.40 17.25
N SER A 155 20.51 47.94 18.48
CA SER A 155 21.42 47.09 19.27
C SER A 155 21.20 45.59 19.03
N SER A 156 20.13 45.22 18.42
CA SER A 156 19.83 43.84 18.02
C SER A 156 19.21 43.77 16.64
N ALA A 157 19.38 42.64 15.97
CA ALA A 157 18.79 42.35 14.67
C ALA A 157 18.32 40.91 14.57
N THR A 158 17.28 40.71 13.79
CA THR A 158 16.83 39.35 13.39
C THR A 158 17.51 38.95 12.10
N VAL A 159 18.10 37.76 12.10
CA VAL A 159 18.63 37.14 10.88
C VAL A 159 17.67 36.07 10.43
N THR A 160 17.18 36.18 9.19
CA THR A 160 16.30 35.18 8.55
C THR A 160 17.13 34.30 7.63
N ILE A 161 17.13 33.00 7.87
CA ILE A 161 17.62 31.99 6.93
C ILE A 161 16.48 31.69 5.98
N ALA A 162 16.68 31.97 4.69
CA ALA A 162 15.65 31.75 3.67
C ALA A 162 15.24 30.27 3.61
N ALA A 163 13.98 30.02 3.30
CA ALA A 163 13.51 28.65 3.03
C ALA A 163 14.23 28.04 1.82
N ALA A 164 14.38 26.73 1.81
CA ALA A 164 14.83 26.01 0.64
C ALA A 164 13.85 26.25 -0.53
N ALA A 165 14.37 26.43 -1.73
CA ALA A 165 13.52 26.50 -2.90
C ALA A 165 12.74 25.19 -3.04
N ALA A 166 11.42 25.29 -3.24
CA ALA A 166 10.59 24.11 -3.45
C ALA A 166 11.04 23.39 -4.73
N SER A 167 11.36 22.09 -4.60
CA SER A 167 11.83 21.27 -5.73
C SER A 167 10.68 20.97 -6.68
N THR A 168 10.93 21.13 -7.97
CA THR A 168 9.99 20.76 -9.04
C THR A 168 9.96 19.25 -9.30
N GLY A 169 10.95 18.50 -8.78
CA GLY A 169 11.08 17.06 -8.95
C GLY A 169 11.60 16.62 -10.31
N SER A 170 11.52 15.31 -10.53
CA SER A 170 11.91 14.65 -11.78
C SER A 170 10.85 13.63 -12.22
N LEU A 171 10.72 13.42 -13.52
CA LEU A 171 9.78 12.52 -14.17
C LEU A 171 10.54 11.36 -14.81
N ALA A 172 10.22 10.12 -14.42
CA ALA A 172 10.87 8.92 -14.90
C ALA A 172 9.86 7.79 -15.13
N LEU A 173 10.16 6.90 -16.07
CA LEU A 173 9.42 5.63 -16.18
C LEU A 173 9.58 4.81 -14.90
N SER A 174 8.57 4.05 -14.54
CA SER A 174 8.60 3.19 -13.34
C SER A 174 9.60 2.04 -13.45
N ALA A 175 9.98 1.65 -14.69
CA ALA A 175 10.95 0.60 -14.96
C ALA A 175 11.73 0.85 -16.27
N ALA A 176 12.95 0.33 -16.35
CA ALA A 176 13.75 0.35 -17.57
C ALA A 176 13.37 -0.76 -18.56
N THR A 177 12.60 -1.75 -18.11
CA THR A 177 12.12 -2.87 -18.93
C THR A 177 10.71 -3.25 -18.56
N TYR A 178 9.90 -3.60 -19.54
CA TYR A 178 8.57 -4.16 -19.39
C TYR A 178 8.47 -5.46 -20.16
N SER A 179 7.76 -6.44 -19.60
CA SER A 179 7.45 -7.69 -20.29
C SER A 179 5.96 -7.77 -20.55
N VAL A 180 5.58 -8.04 -21.78
CA VAL A 180 4.21 -8.25 -22.21
C VAL A 180 3.98 -9.74 -22.34
N PRO A 181 3.12 -10.34 -21.49
CA PRO A 181 2.81 -11.76 -21.60
C PRO A 181 2.07 -12.08 -22.89
N SER A 182 2.18 -13.34 -23.32
CA SER A 182 1.44 -13.82 -24.50
C SER A 182 -0.09 -13.70 -24.26
N GLY A 183 -0.81 -13.14 -25.24
CA GLY A 183 -2.25 -12.93 -25.15
C GLY A 183 -2.69 -11.60 -24.51
N ALA A 184 -1.77 -10.79 -23.99
CA ALA A 184 -2.14 -9.47 -23.46
C ALA A 184 -2.63 -8.54 -24.59
N ALA A 185 -3.75 -7.84 -24.35
CA ALA A 185 -4.32 -6.87 -25.29
C ALA A 185 -3.70 -5.47 -25.15
N SER A 186 -3.03 -5.18 -24.03
CA SER A 186 -2.37 -3.89 -23.79
C SER A 186 -1.28 -4.00 -22.73
N LEU A 187 -0.42 -2.98 -22.69
CA LEU A 187 0.60 -2.75 -21.67
C LEU A 187 0.33 -1.40 -21.01
N SER A 188 0.19 -1.36 -19.69
CA SER A 188 0.19 -0.12 -18.93
C SER A 188 1.62 0.30 -18.57
N VAL A 189 1.97 1.55 -18.87
CA VAL A 189 3.28 2.13 -18.57
C VAL A 189 3.09 3.29 -17.62
N THR A 190 3.75 3.24 -16.46
CA THR A 190 3.65 4.26 -15.41
C THR A 190 4.84 5.20 -15.44
N VAL A 191 4.57 6.49 -15.21
CA VAL A 191 5.56 7.56 -15.03
C VAL A 191 5.43 8.13 -13.63
N ASN A 192 6.53 8.13 -12.89
CA ASN A 192 6.61 8.64 -11.52
C ASN A 192 7.15 10.07 -11.51
N ARG A 193 6.60 10.91 -10.62
CA ARG A 193 7.17 12.20 -10.24
C ARG A 193 7.78 12.10 -8.85
N THR A 194 9.09 12.29 -8.72
CA THR A 194 9.82 12.12 -7.47
C THR A 194 10.72 13.32 -7.18
N GLY A 195 11.13 13.49 -5.91
CA GLY A 195 12.05 14.53 -5.49
C GLY A 195 11.45 15.93 -5.41
N GLY A 196 10.14 16.07 -5.59
CA GLY A 196 9.41 17.33 -5.45
C GLY A 196 8.24 17.45 -6.42
N SER A 197 7.31 18.35 -6.11
CA SER A 197 6.11 18.60 -6.91
C SER A 197 5.78 20.09 -7.03
N ALA A 198 6.73 20.96 -6.76
CA ALA A 198 6.52 22.41 -6.88
C ALA A 198 6.25 22.80 -8.34
N GLY A 199 5.12 23.46 -8.56
CA GLY A 199 4.70 23.88 -9.89
C GLY A 199 4.10 22.74 -10.74
N ALA A 200 3.42 23.13 -11.82
CA ALA A 200 2.91 22.20 -12.81
C ALA A 200 4.07 21.58 -13.62
N ALA A 201 3.88 20.33 -14.06
CA ALA A 201 4.88 19.64 -14.89
C ALA A 201 4.20 18.90 -16.03
N THR A 202 4.91 18.73 -17.15
CA THR A 202 4.46 17.91 -18.27
C THR A 202 5.62 17.06 -18.78
N VAL A 203 5.30 15.91 -19.41
CA VAL A 203 6.26 15.12 -20.18
C VAL A 203 5.57 14.47 -21.35
N LYS A 204 6.25 14.45 -22.49
CA LYS A 204 5.79 13.72 -23.68
C LYS A 204 6.31 12.27 -23.61
N TYR A 205 5.48 11.35 -24.10
CA TYR A 205 5.90 9.96 -24.29
C TYR A 205 5.64 9.50 -25.72
N ALA A 206 6.48 8.62 -26.20
CA ALA A 206 6.34 8.01 -27.53
C ALA A 206 6.92 6.59 -27.55
N THR A 207 6.29 5.72 -28.32
CA THR A 207 6.82 4.39 -28.67
C THR A 207 7.66 4.47 -29.94
N SER A 208 8.67 3.60 -30.06
CA SER A 208 9.49 3.47 -31.24
C SER A 208 9.76 2.01 -31.57
N ASN A 209 9.75 1.66 -32.86
CA ASN A 209 10.02 0.31 -33.33
C ASN A 209 11.42 -0.15 -32.91
N GLY A 210 11.50 -1.43 -32.63
CA GLY A 210 12.74 -2.19 -32.51
C GLY A 210 12.65 -3.41 -33.41
N THR A 211 12.73 -4.61 -32.87
CA THR A 211 12.40 -5.83 -33.61
C THR A 211 10.89 -6.06 -33.71
N ALA A 212 10.10 -5.40 -32.84
CA ALA A 212 8.64 -5.30 -32.96
C ALA A 212 8.27 -4.03 -33.74
N SER A 213 7.24 -4.11 -34.60
CA SER A 213 6.80 -3.05 -35.48
C SER A 213 5.40 -2.56 -35.11
N SER A 214 5.20 -1.23 -35.10
CA SER A 214 3.89 -0.65 -34.90
C SER A 214 2.94 -1.02 -36.05
N GLY A 215 1.65 -1.20 -35.73
CA GLY A 215 0.63 -1.66 -36.67
C GLY A 215 0.59 -3.17 -36.86
N ALA A 216 1.69 -3.89 -36.62
CA ALA A 216 1.76 -5.34 -36.69
C ALA A 216 1.83 -6.00 -35.30
N ASP A 217 2.69 -5.52 -34.42
CA ASP A 217 2.96 -6.13 -33.11
C ASP A 217 2.34 -5.31 -31.96
N TYR A 218 2.28 -3.99 -32.10
CA TYR A 218 1.70 -3.08 -31.11
C TYR A 218 1.12 -1.83 -31.76
N GLY A 219 0.26 -1.12 -31.05
CA GLY A 219 -0.28 0.17 -31.47
C GLY A 219 0.71 1.30 -31.18
N SER A 220 1.10 2.07 -32.22
CA SER A 220 1.90 3.28 -32.01
C SER A 220 1.20 4.20 -31.01
N THR A 221 1.91 4.59 -29.96
CA THR A 221 1.33 5.36 -28.87
C THR A 221 2.19 6.57 -28.56
N THR A 222 1.59 7.76 -28.61
CA THR A 222 2.22 9.03 -28.26
C THR A 222 1.25 9.87 -27.45
N GLY A 223 1.78 10.76 -26.61
CA GLY A 223 0.93 11.66 -25.83
C GLY A 223 1.73 12.52 -24.86
N THR A 224 1.00 13.19 -23.97
CA THR A 224 1.56 14.04 -22.92
C THR A 224 0.89 13.73 -21.60
N LEU A 225 1.67 13.51 -20.56
CA LEU A 225 1.18 13.44 -19.19
C LEU A 225 1.39 14.80 -18.52
N THR A 226 0.43 15.20 -17.67
CA THR A 226 0.42 16.50 -17.00
C THR A 226 0.20 16.34 -15.52
N TRP A 227 0.91 17.12 -14.71
CA TRP A 227 0.76 17.24 -13.28
C TRP A 227 0.43 18.69 -12.93
N SER A 228 -0.56 18.90 -12.09
CA SER A 228 -0.81 20.21 -11.48
C SER A 228 0.28 20.55 -10.47
N ALA A 229 0.34 21.78 -10.02
CA ALA A 229 1.19 22.15 -8.88
C ALA A 229 0.80 21.31 -7.65
N ALA A 230 1.81 20.84 -6.91
CA ALA A 230 1.71 19.93 -5.76
C ALA A 230 1.23 18.51 -6.07
N ASP A 231 0.95 18.14 -7.33
CA ASP A 231 0.62 16.78 -7.74
C ASP A 231 1.90 15.95 -7.89
N ALA A 232 2.09 14.95 -7.04
CA ALA A 232 3.19 13.97 -7.09
C ALA A 232 2.70 12.57 -7.46
N ALA A 233 1.42 12.40 -7.81
CA ALA A 233 0.85 11.10 -8.13
C ALA A 233 1.48 10.51 -9.39
N ALA A 234 1.70 9.20 -9.38
CA ALA A 234 2.10 8.47 -10.57
C ALA A 234 0.99 8.53 -11.63
N LYS A 235 1.36 8.68 -12.90
CA LYS A 235 0.43 8.67 -14.02
C LYS A 235 0.78 7.58 -15.00
N ALA A 236 -0.24 6.99 -15.64
CA ALA A 236 -0.04 5.89 -16.57
C ALA A 236 -0.68 6.17 -17.92
N PHE A 237 -0.20 5.46 -18.94
CA PHE A 237 -0.79 5.38 -20.26
C PHE A 237 -0.74 3.94 -20.77
N SER A 238 -1.66 3.59 -21.65
CA SER A 238 -1.79 2.24 -22.19
C SER A 238 -1.24 2.16 -23.61
N ILE A 239 -0.51 1.10 -23.91
CA ILE A 239 -0.01 0.78 -25.26
C ILE A 239 -0.78 -0.44 -25.74
N PRO A 240 -1.60 -0.37 -26.83
CA PRO A 240 -2.28 -1.53 -27.39
C PRO A 240 -1.28 -2.56 -27.91
N ILE A 241 -1.52 -3.83 -27.64
CA ILE A 241 -0.73 -4.95 -28.17
C ILE A 241 -1.57 -5.70 -29.19
N ILE A 242 -1.08 -5.82 -30.41
CA ILE A 242 -1.80 -6.41 -31.56
C ILE A 242 -1.50 -7.89 -31.68
N THR A 243 -0.21 -8.28 -31.55
CA THR A 243 0.21 -9.67 -31.57
C THR A 243 1.07 -10.01 -30.38
N ALA A 244 0.40 -10.28 -29.25
CA ALA A 244 1.09 -10.87 -28.10
C ALA A 244 1.45 -12.33 -28.47
N GLY A 245 2.73 -12.58 -28.73
CA GLY A 245 3.22 -13.91 -29.12
C GLY A 245 4.19 -13.95 -30.28
N SER A 246 4.60 -12.80 -30.81
CA SER A 246 5.60 -12.67 -31.88
C SER A 246 7.05 -12.84 -31.41
N GLY A 247 7.28 -13.73 -30.46
CA GLY A 247 8.55 -14.33 -30.05
C GLY A 247 9.75 -13.40 -29.86
N GLY A 248 9.96 -12.89 -28.65
CA GLY A 248 11.18 -12.16 -28.31
C GLY A 248 11.35 -10.81 -28.99
N ARG A 249 10.32 -10.33 -29.71
CA ARG A 249 10.34 -9.01 -30.34
C ARG A 249 10.28 -7.91 -29.30
N LYS A 250 10.93 -6.80 -29.60
CA LYS A 250 11.08 -5.68 -28.68
C LYS A 250 10.78 -4.36 -29.38
N PHE A 251 10.22 -3.43 -28.64
CA PHE A 251 10.11 -2.02 -29.01
C PHE A 251 10.52 -1.16 -27.80
N THR A 252 10.59 0.14 -27.97
CA THR A 252 10.94 1.05 -26.88
C THR A 252 9.83 2.05 -26.62
N VAL A 253 9.76 2.54 -25.38
CA VAL A 253 8.99 3.70 -24.98
C VAL A 253 9.93 4.71 -24.35
N ALA A 254 9.81 5.98 -24.75
CA ALA A 254 10.70 7.05 -24.28
C ALA A 254 9.91 8.25 -23.78
N LEU A 255 10.44 8.90 -22.75
CA LEU A 255 10.01 10.20 -22.25
C LEU A 255 10.86 11.30 -22.87
N SER A 256 10.26 12.44 -23.21
CA SER A 256 10.94 13.61 -23.79
C SER A 256 10.20 14.90 -23.45
N GLY A 257 10.87 16.05 -23.70
CA GLY A 257 10.25 17.37 -23.61
C GLY A 257 9.59 17.66 -22.26
N ALA A 258 10.21 17.27 -21.16
CA ALA A 258 9.73 17.59 -19.84
C ALA A 258 9.75 19.10 -19.60
N THR A 259 8.68 19.64 -19.01
CA THR A 259 8.59 21.04 -18.56
C THR A 259 8.16 21.08 -17.11
N GLY A 260 8.63 22.05 -16.35
CA GLY A 260 8.26 22.22 -14.93
C GLY A 260 8.81 21.14 -14.00
N ALA A 261 9.53 20.14 -14.51
CA ALA A 261 10.29 19.13 -13.79
C ALA A 261 11.45 18.64 -14.66
N ALA A 262 12.49 18.07 -14.05
CA ALA A 262 13.59 17.46 -14.80
C ALA A 262 13.18 16.07 -15.34
N LEU A 263 13.88 15.59 -16.39
CA LEU A 263 13.82 14.16 -16.74
C LEU A 263 14.70 13.38 -15.74
N GLY A 264 14.09 12.35 -15.11
CA GLY A 264 14.79 11.41 -14.23
C GLY A 264 15.28 10.18 -14.99
N SER A 265 15.61 9.10 -14.29
CA SER A 265 16.02 7.84 -14.88
C SER A 265 15.16 6.70 -14.31
N PRO A 266 14.67 5.78 -15.17
CA PRO A 266 14.89 5.66 -16.62
C PRO A 266 13.98 6.60 -17.45
N VAL A 267 14.49 7.13 -18.56
CA VAL A 267 13.72 7.91 -19.56
C VAL A 267 13.37 7.08 -20.79
N VAL A 268 14.01 5.94 -20.97
CA VAL A 268 13.72 4.97 -22.03
C VAL A 268 13.54 3.61 -21.39
N ALA A 269 12.52 2.90 -21.80
CA ALA A 269 12.30 1.51 -21.42
C ALA A 269 12.21 0.62 -22.66
N THR A 270 12.75 -0.59 -22.54
CA THR A 270 12.58 -1.66 -23.52
C THR A 270 11.35 -2.48 -23.16
N VAL A 271 10.43 -2.62 -24.09
CA VAL A 271 9.27 -3.51 -23.97
C VAL A 271 9.55 -4.79 -24.73
N SER A 272 9.48 -5.92 -24.06
CA SER A 272 9.67 -7.25 -24.66
C SER A 272 8.32 -7.95 -24.79
N LEU A 273 7.94 -8.34 -25.99
CA LEU A 273 6.79 -9.20 -26.24
C LEU A 273 7.20 -10.65 -26.00
N ALA A 274 6.51 -11.34 -25.09
CA ALA A 274 6.79 -12.74 -24.83
C ALA A 274 6.60 -13.58 -26.08
N ALA A 275 7.44 -14.58 -26.26
CA ALA A 275 7.24 -15.58 -27.31
C ALA A 275 5.93 -16.31 -27.05
N LYS A 276 5.14 -16.56 -28.10
CA LYS A 276 4.12 -17.59 -28.02
C LYS A 276 4.86 -18.90 -27.72
N SER A 277 4.58 -19.48 -26.58
CA SER A 277 5.18 -20.78 -26.22
C SER A 277 4.79 -21.79 -27.30
N THR A 278 5.75 -22.13 -28.17
CA THR A 278 5.56 -23.07 -29.27
C THR A 278 5.78 -24.52 -28.85
N SER A 279 5.80 -24.81 -27.52
CA SER A 279 6.01 -26.18 -27.06
C SER A 279 5.62 -26.39 -25.60
N SER A 280 4.38 -26.10 -25.23
CA SER A 280 3.64 -26.91 -24.29
C SER A 280 2.18 -26.90 -24.73
N THR A 281 1.50 -28.01 -24.82
CA THR A 281 0.04 -28.08 -24.81
C THR A 281 -0.43 -27.07 -23.76
N ALA A 282 -1.30 -26.11 -24.15
CA ALA A 282 -1.78 -25.09 -23.23
C ALA A 282 -2.29 -25.78 -21.95
N LEU A 283 -1.98 -25.21 -20.80
CA LEU A 283 -2.43 -25.79 -19.54
C LEU A 283 -3.94 -26.03 -19.60
N ALA A 284 -4.37 -27.21 -19.25
CA ALA A 284 -5.77 -27.56 -19.12
C ALA A 284 -5.94 -28.57 -17.99
N ILE A 285 -7.00 -28.41 -17.22
CA ILE A 285 -7.38 -29.34 -16.18
C ILE A 285 -8.82 -29.77 -16.38
N LYS A 286 -9.09 -31.05 -16.15
CA LYS A 286 -10.44 -31.64 -16.27
C LYS A 286 -10.65 -32.64 -15.14
N VAL A 287 -11.91 -32.87 -14.84
CA VAL A 287 -12.34 -34.01 -14.02
C VAL A 287 -12.49 -35.24 -14.90
N LYS A 288 -11.93 -36.37 -14.46
CA LYS A 288 -12.11 -37.69 -15.04
C LYS A 288 -12.43 -38.68 -13.92
N GLY A 289 -13.71 -39.04 -13.80
CA GLY A 289 -14.17 -39.78 -12.62
C GLY A 289 -13.99 -38.97 -11.35
N ASN A 290 -13.24 -39.49 -10.42
CA ASN A 290 -12.93 -38.84 -9.14
C ASN A 290 -11.51 -38.28 -9.06
N THR A 291 -10.87 -38.01 -10.20
CA THR A 291 -9.51 -37.46 -10.26
C THR A 291 -9.45 -36.26 -11.20
N PHE A 292 -8.46 -35.41 -10.99
CA PHE A 292 -8.08 -34.40 -11.98
C PHE A 292 -7.11 -35.00 -12.98
N VAL A 293 -7.21 -34.54 -14.23
CA VAL A 293 -6.24 -34.84 -15.27
C VAL A 293 -5.76 -33.56 -15.93
N ASP A 294 -4.47 -33.54 -16.31
CA ASP A 294 -3.85 -32.45 -17.04
C ASP A 294 -4.23 -32.46 -18.53
N GLN A 295 -3.68 -31.52 -19.29
CA GLN A 295 -3.87 -31.40 -20.75
C GLN A 295 -3.47 -32.62 -21.56
N ASN A 296 -2.70 -33.54 -20.98
CA ASN A 296 -2.26 -34.79 -21.59
C ASN A 296 -3.13 -35.98 -21.15
N GLY A 297 -4.15 -35.74 -20.31
CA GLY A 297 -4.99 -36.80 -19.74
C GLY A 297 -4.33 -37.60 -18.60
N LYS A 298 -3.18 -37.13 -18.11
CA LYS A 298 -2.45 -37.72 -16.98
C LYS A 298 -3.07 -37.23 -15.68
N THR A 299 -3.23 -38.12 -14.70
CA THR A 299 -3.65 -37.76 -13.34
C THR A 299 -2.75 -36.64 -12.80
N PHE A 300 -3.39 -35.60 -12.28
CA PHE A 300 -2.76 -34.38 -11.83
C PHE A 300 -3.21 -34.05 -10.40
N GLN A 301 -2.25 -33.80 -9.52
CA GLN A 301 -2.48 -33.33 -8.18
C GLN A 301 -2.06 -31.84 -8.11
N MET A 302 -3.00 -30.97 -7.81
CA MET A 302 -2.69 -29.56 -7.52
C MET A 302 -1.98 -29.46 -6.17
N ARG A 303 -0.84 -28.79 -6.16
CA ARG A 303 -0.02 -28.51 -4.98
C ARG A 303 0.28 -27.02 -4.99
N GLY A 304 -0.52 -26.31 -4.23
CA GLY A 304 -0.65 -24.87 -4.38
C GLY A 304 -0.55 -24.09 -3.08
N VAL A 305 -0.72 -22.80 -3.25
CA VAL A 305 -0.86 -21.83 -2.17
C VAL A 305 -2.03 -20.89 -2.45
N ASN A 306 -2.64 -20.38 -1.40
CA ASN A 306 -3.55 -19.25 -1.48
C ASN A 306 -2.72 -17.97 -1.58
N VAL A 307 -3.13 -17.05 -2.45
CA VAL A 307 -2.52 -15.73 -2.58
C VAL A 307 -3.59 -14.71 -2.24
N SER A 308 -3.62 -14.30 -0.98
CA SER A 308 -4.60 -13.38 -0.42
C SER A 308 -4.22 -11.92 -0.73
N GLY A 309 -5.24 -11.05 -0.80
CA GLY A 309 -5.10 -9.62 -1.08
C GLY A 309 -6.19 -9.07 -1.98
N LEU A 310 -6.57 -9.77 -3.04
CA LEU A 310 -7.61 -9.29 -3.97
C LEU A 310 -9.01 -9.26 -3.33
N GLU A 311 -9.27 -10.08 -2.32
CA GLU A 311 -10.53 -10.08 -1.59
C GLU A 311 -10.71 -8.84 -0.71
N SER A 312 -9.60 -8.20 -0.29
CA SER A 312 -9.62 -7.21 0.79
C SER A 312 -9.12 -5.81 0.39
N VAL A 313 -8.01 -5.73 -0.34
CA VAL A 313 -7.27 -4.47 -0.53
C VAL A 313 -8.11 -3.37 -1.18
N ALA A 314 -8.80 -3.68 -2.26
CA ALA A 314 -9.60 -2.69 -2.99
C ALA A 314 -10.80 -2.21 -2.17
N ILE A 315 -11.59 -3.14 -1.62
CA ILE A 315 -12.80 -2.83 -0.87
C ILE A 315 -12.51 -2.12 0.45
N GLN A 316 -11.37 -2.37 1.07
CA GLN A 316 -10.96 -1.71 2.31
C GLN A 316 -10.23 -0.39 2.06
N GLY A 317 -10.04 -0.01 0.79
CA GLY A 317 -9.41 1.26 0.43
C GLY A 317 -7.92 1.36 0.79
N TRP A 318 -7.23 0.23 0.98
CA TRP A 318 -5.80 0.22 1.33
C TRP A 318 -4.92 0.67 0.17
N SER A 319 -5.40 0.53 -1.06
CA SER A 319 -4.77 1.09 -2.25
C SER A 319 -5.82 1.49 -3.29
N VAL A 320 -5.67 2.70 -3.85
CA VAL A 320 -6.59 3.25 -4.85
C VAL A 320 -6.28 2.74 -6.26
N SER A 321 -5.01 2.52 -6.57
CA SER A 321 -4.56 2.24 -7.94
C SER A 321 -4.04 0.82 -8.14
N ASP A 322 -3.82 0.07 -7.07
CA ASP A 322 -3.30 -1.28 -7.09
C ASP A 322 -4.16 -2.20 -6.23
N PRO A 323 -5.03 -3.03 -6.83
CA PRO A 323 -5.86 -3.99 -6.10
C PRO A 323 -5.08 -5.00 -5.25
N TRP A 324 -3.76 -5.15 -5.49
CA TRP A 324 -2.87 -5.95 -4.66
C TRP A 324 -2.28 -5.19 -3.47
N GLY A 325 -2.33 -3.84 -3.48
CA GLY A 325 -1.68 -3.02 -2.44
C GLY A 325 -0.17 -3.25 -2.30
N GLY A 326 0.50 -3.63 -3.39
CA GLY A 326 1.92 -4.00 -3.39
C GLY A 326 2.21 -5.46 -3.03
N MET A 327 1.19 -6.27 -2.72
CA MET A 327 1.34 -7.68 -2.29
C MET A 327 1.25 -8.68 -3.45
N LYS A 328 1.33 -8.21 -4.70
CA LYS A 328 1.30 -9.10 -5.87
C LYS A 328 2.41 -10.16 -5.77
N PRO A 329 2.11 -11.45 -5.98
CA PRO A 329 3.09 -12.51 -5.83
C PRO A 329 4.22 -12.40 -6.85
N VAL A 330 5.42 -12.77 -6.44
CA VAL A 330 6.58 -12.95 -7.33
C VAL A 330 6.55 -14.38 -7.88
N TRP A 331 6.15 -14.53 -9.13
CA TRP A 331 5.93 -15.85 -9.75
C TRP A 331 7.17 -16.76 -9.72
N SER A 332 8.37 -16.20 -9.86
CA SER A 332 9.61 -16.98 -9.76
C SER A 332 9.86 -17.55 -8.37
N ALA A 333 9.38 -16.90 -7.31
CA ALA A 333 9.46 -17.42 -5.96
C ALA A 333 8.53 -18.64 -5.77
N LEU A 334 7.31 -18.57 -6.30
CA LEU A 334 6.38 -19.70 -6.33
C LEU A 334 6.96 -20.90 -7.12
N GLN A 335 7.54 -20.63 -8.30
CA GLN A 335 8.23 -21.65 -9.09
C GLN A 335 9.42 -22.28 -8.34
N ALA A 336 10.17 -21.49 -7.56
CA ALA A 336 11.27 -22.00 -6.73
C ALA A 336 10.77 -22.94 -5.64
N TRP A 337 9.56 -22.73 -5.11
CA TRP A 337 8.92 -23.65 -4.17
C TRP A 337 8.28 -24.87 -4.85
N LYS A 338 8.27 -24.94 -6.19
CA LYS A 338 7.62 -25.99 -6.96
C LYS A 338 6.10 -26.02 -6.80
N VAL A 339 5.50 -24.88 -6.53
CA VAL A 339 4.06 -24.67 -6.62
C VAL A 339 3.64 -24.92 -8.07
N ASN A 340 2.53 -25.62 -8.28
CA ASN A 340 1.95 -25.87 -9.61
C ASN A 340 0.56 -25.23 -9.79
N SER A 341 -0.02 -24.69 -8.73
CA SER A 341 -1.35 -24.09 -8.74
C SER A 341 -1.43 -22.95 -7.71
N VAL A 342 -2.25 -21.95 -7.97
CA VAL A 342 -2.56 -20.88 -7.02
C VAL A 342 -4.07 -20.73 -6.86
N ARG A 343 -4.52 -20.37 -5.67
CA ARG A 343 -5.90 -19.97 -5.40
C ARG A 343 -5.92 -18.47 -5.12
N LEU A 344 -6.81 -17.76 -5.81
CA LEU A 344 -6.98 -16.32 -5.74
C LEU A 344 -8.34 -16.02 -5.11
N PRO A 345 -8.39 -15.64 -3.84
CA PRO A 345 -9.58 -15.11 -3.19
C PRO A 345 -10.03 -13.81 -3.86
N LEU A 346 -11.32 -13.68 -4.18
CA LEU A 346 -11.88 -12.52 -4.86
C LEU A 346 -13.03 -11.88 -4.05
N ASN A 347 -13.29 -10.62 -4.36
CA ASN A 347 -14.38 -9.82 -3.80
C ASN A 347 -15.44 -9.53 -4.88
N GLU A 348 -16.70 -9.84 -4.59
CA GLU A 348 -17.76 -9.65 -5.59
C GLU A 348 -18.05 -8.19 -5.90
N ALA A 349 -18.04 -7.29 -4.90
CA ALA A 349 -18.30 -5.88 -5.11
C ALA A 349 -17.17 -5.22 -5.90
N SER A 350 -15.92 -5.56 -5.62
CA SER A 350 -14.77 -5.07 -6.38
C SER A 350 -14.78 -5.58 -7.81
N TRP A 351 -15.21 -6.82 -8.05
CA TRP A 351 -15.35 -7.36 -9.40
C TRP A 351 -16.54 -6.75 -10.17
N LEU A 352 -17.69 -6.61 -9.54
CA LEU A 352 -18.89 -6.07 -10.19
C LEU A 352 -18.88 -4.54 -10.29
N GLY A 353 -18.18 -3.86 -9.37
CA GLY A 353 -18.02 -2.40 -9.38
C GLY A 353 -19.25 -1.65 -8.85
N TYR A 354 -20.12 -2.27 -8.07
CA TYR A 354 -21.25 -1.59 -7.43
C TYR A 354 -20.81 -0.90 -6.13
N THR A 355 -21.35 0.29 -5.86
CA THR A 355 -21.13 0.98 -4.59
C THR A 355 -21.86 0.29 -3.46
N CYS A 356 -21.26 0.26 -2.29
CA CYS A 356 -21.80 -0.40 -1.11
C CYS A 356 -21.63 0.47 0.15
N VAL A 357 -22.26 0.06 1.25
CA VAL A 357 -22.23 0.76 2.54
C VAL A 357 -21.51 -0.10 3.57
N ASP A 358 -20.52 0.47 4.24
CA ASP A 358 -19.77 -0.22 5.29
C ASP A 358 -20.55 -0.32 6.61
N SER A 359 -19.95 -0.95 7.61
CA SER A 359 -20.56 -1.10 8.94
C SER A 359 -20.81 0.23 9.69
N ASN A 360 -20.13 1.30 9.29
CA ASN A 360 -20.24 2.65 9.86
C ASN A 360 -21.26 3.52 9.10
N GLY A 361 -21.84 3.01 8.02
CA GLY A 361 -22.78 3.73 7.17
C GLY A 361 -22.12 4.59 6.09
N ALA A 362 -20.82 4.45 5.86
CA ALA A 362 -20.13 5.15 4.79
C ALA A 362 -20.30 4.42 3.45
N THR A 363 -20.59 5.16 2.40
CA THR A 363 -20.61 4.61 1.03
C THR A 363 -19.18 4.43 0.53
N LEU A 364 -18.85 3.23 0.11
CA LEU A 364 -17.55 2.87 -0.45
C LEU A 364 -17.65 2.62 -1.97
N ASP A 365 -16.60 3.00 -2.68
CA ASP A 365 -16.31 2.52 -4.02
C ASP A 365 -15.40 1.28 -3.89
N PRO A 366 -15.87 0.08 -4.26
CA PRO A 366 -15.11 -1.16 -4.08
C PRO A 366 -13.98 -1.35 -5.09
N ASP A 367 -13.92 -0.53 -6.13
CA ASP A 367 -12.87 -0.49 -7.13
C ASP A 367 -12.52 0.97 -7.48
N PRO A 368 -11.91 1.71 -6.57
CA PRO A 368 -11.63 3.14 -6.76
C PRO A 368 -10.68 3.41 -7.94
N GLY A 369 -9.84 2.46 -8.29
CA GLY A 369 -8.94 2.53 -9.45
C GLY A 369 -9.59 2.12 -10.77
N LYS A 370 -10.80 1.56 -10.76
CA LYS A 370 -11.51 0.98 -11.92
C LYS A 370 -10.67 -0.04 -12.69
N ASN A 371 -9.83 -0.78 -11.99
CA ASN A 371 -8.86 -1.69 -12.59
C ASN A 371 -8.88 -3.11 -11.99
N TYR A 372 -9.80 -3.40 -11.07
CA TYR A 372 -9.85 -4.70 -10.38
C TYR A 372 -9.97 -5.87 -11.36
N ARG A 373 -10.94 -5.84 -12.28
CA ARG A 373 -11.13 -6.89 -13.29
C ARG A 373 -9.89 -7.09 -14.17
N ALA A 374 -9.28 -5.99 -14.59
CA ALA A 374 -8.08 -6.04 -15.42
C ALA A 374 -6.90 -6.65 -14.63
N THR A 375 -6.77 -6.30 -13.35
CA THR A 375 -5.74 -6.86 -12.46
C THR A 375 -5.93 -8.37 -12.26
N VAL A 376 -7.15 -8.84 -12.00
CA VAL A 376 -7.44 -10.29 -11.90
C VAL A 376 -7.11 -11.00 -13.21
N ALA A 377 -7.56 -10.49 -14.35
CA ALA A 377 -7.29 -11.09 -15.66
C ALA A 377 -5.78 -11.13 -15.98
N GLN A 378 -5.06 -10.08 -15.65
CA GLN A 378 -3.61 -10.04 -15.80
C GLN A 378 -2.92 -11.06 -14.88
N THR A 379 -3.36 -11.16 -13.63
CA THR A 379 -2.83 -12.12 -12.65
C THR A 379 -3.01 -13.57 -13.13
N VAL A 380 -4.18 -13.92 -13.62
CA VAL A 380 -4.44 -15.24 -14.22
C VAL A 380 -3.50 -15.50 -15.40
N THR A 381 -3.34 -14.51 -16.30
CA THR A 381 -2.45 -14.64 -17.47
C THR A 381 -1.00 -14.87 -17.05
N GLU A 382 -0.51 -14.12 -16.07
CA GLU A 382 0.85 -14.24 -15.57
C GLU A 382 1.08 -15.57 -14.84
N ALA A 383 0.13 -16.02 -14.01
CA ALA A 383 0.19 -17.31 -13.34
C ALA A 383 0.26 -18.47 -14.36
N ASN A 384 -0.61 -18.45 -15.38
CA ASN A 384 -0.57 -19.47 -16.43
C ASN A 384 0.74 -19.41 -17.25
N ALA A 385 1.27 -18.22 -17.53
CA ALA A 385 2.57 -18.06 -18.17
C ALA A 385 3.73 -18.61 -17.30
N ALA A 386 3.58 -18.58 -15.98
CA ALA A 386 4.50 -19.20 -15.03
C ALA A 386 4.30 -20.73 -14.89
N GLY A 387 3.34 -21.32 -15.61
CA GLY A 387 3.03 -22.76 -15.57
C GLY A 387 2.11 -23.16 -14.42
N LEU A 388 1.35 -22.22 -13.85
CA LEU A 388 0.47 -22.46 -12.70
C LEU A 388 -0.99 -22.52 -13.13
N TYR A 389 -1.75 -23.50 -12.61
CA TYR A 389 -3.21 -23.51 -12.68
C TYR A 389 -3.78 -22.53 -11.66
N VAL A 390 -4.96 -21.99 -11.93
CA VAL A 390 -5.56 -20.94 -11.10
C VAL A 390 -6.94 -21.34 -10.63
N ILE A 391 -7.18 -21.35 -9.32
CA ILE A 391 -8.52 -21.37 -8.74
C ILE A 391 -8.93 -19.92 -8.49
N LEU A 392 -10.08 -19.51 -9.03
CA LEU A 392 -10.75 -18.26 -8.69
C LEU A 392 -11.86 -18.59 -7.69
N ASP A 393 -11.82 -17.94 -6.54
CA ASP A 393 -12.70 -18.18 -5.41
C ASP A 393 -13.55 -16.95 -5.09
N LEU A 394 -14.87 -17.13 -4.96
CA LEU A 394 -15.72 -16.10 -4.37
C LEU A 394 -15.53 -16.11 -2.84
N HIS A 395 -14.62 -15.27 -2.36
CA HIS A 395 -14.20 -15.27 -0.97
C HIS A 395 -15.09 -14.40 -0.08
N TRP A 396 -15.35 -13.18 -0.53
CA TRP A 396 -16.20 -12.23 0.19
C TRP A 396 -17.38 -11.79 -0.65
N SER A 397 -18.58 -11.96 -0.09
CA SER A 397 -19.85 -11.52 -0.66
C SER A 397 -20.69 -10.81 0.39
N ALA A 398 -21.65 -10.01 -0.04
CA ALA A 398 -22.64 -9.43 0.86
C ALA A 398 -23.91 -9.03 0.10
N PRO A 399 -25.11 -9.31 0.66
CA PRO A 399 -26.37 -9.00 -0.01
C PRO A 399 -26.70 -7.50 0.02
N GLY A 400 -27.54 -7.08 -0.91
CA GLY A 400 -28.09 -5.73 -0.98
C GLY A 400 -27.01 -4.66 -1.19
N THR A 401 -27.03 -3.65 -0.35
CA THR A 401 -26.06 -2.55 -0.39
C THR A 401 -24.90 -2.69 0.59
N ILE A 402 -24.74 -3.82 1.25
CA ILE A 402 -23.70 -4.01 2.26
C ILE A 402 -22.36 -4.27 1.58
N CYS A 403 -21.29 -3.63 2.09
CA CYS A 403 -19.95 -3.90 1.58
C CYS A 403 -19.46 -5.29 2.03
N PRO A 404 -18.97 -6.13 1.11
CA PRO A 404 -18.31 -7.39 1.43
C PRO A 404 -16.90 -7.15 1.97
N THR A 405 -16.80 -6.63 3.19
CA THR A 405 -15.52 -6.35 3.89
C THR A 405 -15.09 -7.51 4.80
N ASP A 406 -15.85 -8.59 4.78
CA ASP A 406 -15.69 -9.77 5.60
C ASP A 406 -16.49 -10.92 4.97
N GLN A 407 -16.27 -12.14 5.47
CA GLN A 407 -17.00 -13.31 5.01
C GLN A 407 -18.48 -13.26 5.41
N ASN A 408 -19.38 -13.61 4.47
CA ASN A 408 -20.79 -13.78 4.74
C ASN A 408 -21.10 -15.26 5.04
N TRP A 409 -22.34 -15.55 5.52
CA TRP A 409 -22.77 -16.91 5.85
C TRP A 409 -22.88 -17.83 4.65
N MET A 410 -23.22 -17.28 3.50
CA MET A 410 -23.35 -17.95 2.21
C MET A 410 -23.34 -16.90 1.09
N ALA A 411 -23.10 -17.31 -0.13
CA ALA A 411 -23.32 -16.49 -1.32
C ALA A 411 -24.74 -15.94 -1.35
N ASP A 412 -24.96 -14.76 -1.90
CA ASP A 412 -26.25 -14.10 -1.97
C ASP A 412 -26.87 -14.13 -3.39
N THR A 413 -28.19 -13.93 -3.47
CA THR A 413 -28.87 -13.86 -4.78
C THR A 413 -28.74 -12.51 -5.46
N ASP A 414 -28.36 -11.47 -4.74
CA ASP A 414 -28.35 -10.11 -5.26
C ASP A 414 -27.16 -9.88 -6.20
N HIS A 415 -26.01 -10.48 -5.88
CA HIS A 415 -24.74 -10.20 -6.56
C HIS A 415 -23.99 -11.47 -6.99
N SER A 416 -23.96 -12.54 -6.17
CA SER A 416 -23.07 -13.68 -6.41
C SER A 416 -23.39 -14.45 -7.69
N ILE A 417 -24.66 -14.49 -8.12
CA ILE A 417 -25.06 -15.07 -9.41
C ILE A 417 -24.49 -14.25 -10.58
N ALA A 418 -24.59 -12.92 -10.51
CA ALA A 418 -24.03 -12.01 -11.52
C ALA A 418 -22.48 -12.06 -11.53
N PHE A 419 -21.86 -12.18 -10.35
CA PHE A 419 -20.42 -12.37 -10.23
C PHE A 419 -19.97 -13.61 -11.00
N TRP A 420 -20.58 -14.78 -10.76
CA TRP A 420 -20.19 -16.03 -11.43
C TRP A 420 -20.50 -16.02 -12.92
N THR A 421 -21.60 -15.40 -13.34
CA THR A 421 -21.88 -15.20 -14.77
C THR A 421 -20.75 -14.38 -15.42
N SER A 422 -20.31 -13.29 -14.79
CA SER A 422 -19.26 -12.42 -15.33
C SER A 422 -17.87 -13.06 -15.30
N ILE A 423 -17.50 -13.75 -14.21
CA ILE A 423 -16.22 -14.48 -14.08
C ILE A 423 -16.15 -15.60 -15.10
N ALA A 424 -17.20 -16.42 -15.18
CA ALA A 424 -17.23 -17.55 -16.10
C ALA A 424 -17.17 -17.09 -17.55
N ASP A 425 -17.90 -16.04 -17.94
CA ASP A 425 -17.84 -15.50 -19.29
C ASP A 425 -16.44 -14.97 -19.65
N THR A 426 -15.76 -14.37 -18.68
CA THR A 426 -14.38 -13.84 -18.84
C THR A 426 -13.37 -14.97 -19.06
N PHE A 427 -13.49 -16.07 -18.31
CA PHE A 427 -12.44 -17.10 -18.26
C PHE A 427 -12.84 -18.46 -18.90
N LYS A 428 -14.05 -18.61 -19.47
CA LYS A 428 -14.52 -19.87 -20.09
C LYS A 428 -13.61 -20.44 -21.16
N ALA A 429 -12.86 -19.59 -21.85
CA ALA A 429 -11.90 -20.02 -22.88
C ALA A 429 -10.53 -20.44 -22.30
N ASN A 430 -10.33 -20.31 -21.00
CA ASN A 430 -9.07 -20.67 -20.33
C ASN A 430 -9.24 -21.96 -19.51
N PRO A 431 -8.87 -23.12 -20.04
CA PRO A 431 -9.07 -24.41 -19.37
C PRO A 431 -8.11 -24.66 -18.19
N ALA A 432 -7.20 -23.74 -17.89
CA ALA A 432 -6.33 -23.77 -16.72
C ALA A 432 -6.94 -23.05 -15.51
N VAL A 433 -8.12 -22.44 -15.68
CA VAL A 433 -8.87 -21.76 -14.61
C VAL A 433 -9.95 -22.68 -14.06
N ILE A 434 -10.05 -22.71 -12.75
CA ILE A 434 -11.02 -23.47 -11.95
C ILE A 434 -11.85 -22.46 -11.17
N PHE A 435 -13.14 -22.71 -11.00
CA PHE A 435 -14.05 -21.84 -10.25
C PHE A 435 -14.44 -22.49 -8.92
N GLU A 436 -14.16 -21.87 -7.79
CA GLU A 436 -14.63 -22.28 -6.48
C GLU A 436 -15.79 -21.38 -6.07
N LEU A 437 -17.00 -21.96 -6.04
CA LEU A 437 -18.24 -21.20 -6.03
C LEU A 437 -18.46 -20.34 -4.79
N TYR A 438 -17.96 -20.78 -3.64
CA TYR A 438 -18.00 -20.00 -2.42
C TYR A 438 -16.98 -20.52 -1.40
N ASN A 439 -16.23 -19.62 -0.81
CA ASN A 439 -15.13 -19.91 0.12
C ASN A 439 -15.56 -20.81 1.28
N GLU A 440 -16.37 -20.29 2.20
CA GLU A 440 -16.68 -20.94 3.48
C GLU A 440 -18.14 -20.77 3.88
N PRO A 441 -19.05 -21.62 3.39
CA PRO A 441 -20.43 -21.61 3.89
C PRO A 441 -20.48 -21.85 5.41
N VAL A 442 -21.00 -20.87 6.18
CA VAL A 442 -21.08 -20.95 7.66
C VAL A 442 -22.34 -21.71 8.10
N LEU A 443 -23.04 -22.34 7.21
CA LEU A 443 -24.27 -23.08 7.47
C LEU A 443 -24.01 -24.27 8.40
N THR A 444 -25.02 -24.62 9.20
CA THR A 444 -24.92 -25.76 10.13
C THR A 444 -24.95 -27.11 9.42
N ASN A 445 -24.26 -28.11 9.97
CA ASN A 445 -24.34 -29.49 9.52
C ASN A 445 -25.69 -30.13 9.92
N SER A 446 -26.75 -29.72 9.28
CA SER A 446 -28.11 -30.22 9.47
C SER A 446 -28.80 -30.37 8.11
N THR A 447 -29.87 -31.15 8.05
CA THR A 447 -30.67 -31.27 6.80
C THR A 447 -31.11 -29.89 6.27
N ALA A 448 -31.55 -28.99 7.16
CA ALA A 448 -31.93 -27.64 6.76
C ALA A 448 -30.73 -26.84 6.21
N GLY A 449 -29.57 -26.90 6.89
CA GLY A 449 -28.36 -26.24 6.43
C GLY A 449 -27.89 -26.74 5.07
N TRP A 450 -27.90 -28.05 4.84
CA TRP A 450 -27.54 -28.63 3.56
C TRP A 450 -28.55 -28.33 2.45
N ASN A 451 -29.85 -28.25 2.76
CA ASN A 451 -30.86 -27.81 1.79
C ASN A 451 -30.63 -26.35 1.37
N VAL A 452 -30.31 -25.46 2.30
CA VAL A 452 -29.94 -24.08 1.99
C VAL A 452 -28.64 -24.02 1.20
N TRP A 453 -27.66 -24.82 1.57
CA TRP A 453 -26.38 -24.92 0.86
C TRP A 453 -26.59 -25.28 -0.61
N LEU A 454 -27.44 -26.27 -0.90
CA LEU A 454 -27.68 -26.71 -2.28
C LEU A 454 -28.58 -25.75 -3.07
N ASN A 455 -29.70 -25.31 -2.47
CA ASN A 455 -30.81 -24.68 -3.18
C ASN A 455 -30.93 -23.16 -2.89
N GLY A 456 -30.18 -22.65 -1.92
CA GLY A 456 -30.37 -21.30 -1.40
C GLY A 456 -31.62 -21.18 -0.53
N GLY A 457 -31.98 -19.97 -0.15
CA GLY A 457 -33.17 -19.70 0.64
C GLY A 457 -33.06 -18.50 1.55
N ALA A 458 -34.17 -18.16 2.23
CA ALA A 458 -34.26 -17.02 3.12
C ALA A 458 -33.30 -17.15 4.31
N GLN A 459 -32.60 -16.10 4.62
CA GLN A 459 -31.68 -15.97 5.72
C GLN A 459 -32.06 -14.77 6.61
N THR A 460 -31.85 -14.89 7.90
CA THR A 460 -32.10 -13.80 8.86
C THR A 460 -30.89 -13.53 9.74
N THR A 461 -29.80 -14.23 9.47
CA THR A 461 -28.60 -14.19 10.29
C THR A 461 -27.72 -12.99 9.96
N VAL A 462 -27.10 -12.48 11.01
CA VAL A 462 -26.11 -11.44 10.95
C VAL A 462 -24.83 -11.98 10.37
N ARG A 463 -24.12 -11.16 9.63
CA ARG A 463 -22.72 -11.38 9.28
C ARG A 463 -21.91 -11.75 10.53
N PRO A 464 -21.01 -12.73 10.52
CA PRO A 464 -20.11 -13.00 11.64
C PRO A 464 -19.39 -11.71 12.06
N GLY A 465 -19.51 -11.31 13.32
CA GLY A 465 -18.92 -10.09 13.87
C GLY A 465 -19.72 -8.80 13.74
N GLY A 466 -20.84 -8.76 13.03
CA GLY A 466 -21.64 -7.54 12.83
C GLY A 466 -23.01 -7.59 13.52
N GLY A 467 -23.29 -6.66 14.41
CA GLY A 467 -24.49 -6.61 15.28
C GLY A 467 -25.83 -6.29 14.65
N LYS A 468 -26.03 -6.43 13.32
CA LYS A 468 -27.32 -6.13 12.67
C LYS A 468 -27.88 -7.36 11.96
N THR A 469 -29.07 -7.77 12.37
CA THR A 469 -29.88 -8.80 11.69
C THR A 469 -30.65 -8.14 10.54
N TYR A 470 -30.59 -8.71 9.34
CA TYR A 470 -31.43 -8.30 8.23
C TYR A 470 -31.85 -9.52 7.41
N ALA A 471 -33.00 -9.43 6.76
CA ALA A 471 -33.51 -10.50 5.92
C ALA A 471 -32.84 -10.42 4.54
N TRP A 472 -32.35 -11.54 4.05
CA TRP A 472 -31.73 -11.67 2.73
C TRP A 472 -31.97 -13.08 2.18
N THR A 473 -31.62 -13.31 0.94
CA THR A 473 -31.74 -14.62 0.31
C THR A 473 -30.37 -15.13 -0.13
N SER A 474 -30.00 -16.33 0.35
CA SER A 474 -28.78 -16.98 -0.12
C SER A 474 -28.99 -17.64 -1.48
N ALA A 475 -27.96 -17.57 -2.32
CA ALA A 475 -27.84 -18.39 -3.52
C ALA A 475 -27.27 -19.75 -3.13
N GLY A 476 -27.90 -20.83 -3.57
CA GLY A 476 -27.38 -22.19 -3.35
C GLY A 476 -26.30 -22.57 -4.37
N MET A 477 -25.51 -23.60 -4.04
CA MET A 477 -24.43 -24.08 -4.92
C MET A 477 -24.94 -24.51 -6.30
N GLN A 478 -26.17 -25.06 -6.40
CA GLN A 478 -26.76 -25.39 -7.69
C GLN A 478 -26.99 -24.12 -8.53
N GLN A 479 -27.54 -23.07 -7.95
CA GLN A 479 -27.81 -21.82 -8.66
C GLN A 479 -26.51 -21.15 -9.16
N LEU A 480 -25.44 -21.19 -8.36
CA LEU A 480 -24.13 -20.66 -8.75
C LEU A 480 -23.50 -21.50 -9.87
N LEU A 481 -23.59 -22.83 -9.78
CA LEU A 481 -23.15 -23.74 -10.85
C LEU A 481 -23.91 -23.49 -12.15
N ASP A 482 -25.23 -23.36 -12.08
CA ASP A 482 -26.09 -23.08 -13.23
C ASP A 482 -25.70 -21.75 -13.88
N ALA A 483 -25.40 -20.71 -13.10
CA ALA A 483 -24.92 -19.42 -13.61
C ALA A 483 -23.59 -19.58 -14.39
N VAL A 484 -22.66 -20.37 -13.88
CA VAL A 484 -21.39 -20.69 -14.57
C VAL A 484 -21.69 -21.42 -15.88
N ARG A 485 -22.53 -22.49 -15.85
CA ARG A 485 -22.81 -23.33 -17.01
C ARG A 485 -23.65 -22.61 -18.09
N ALA A 486 -24.51 -21.69 -17.69
CA ALA A 486 -25.29 -20.85 -18.62
C ALA A 486 -24.41 -20.01 -19.56
N THR A 487 -23.17 -19.66 -19.16
CA THR A 487 -22.21 -18.98 -20.03
C THR A 487 -21.59 -19.86 -21.11
N GLY A 488 -21.79 -21.17 -21.05
CA GLY A 488 -21.09 -22.16 -21.87
C GLY A 488 -19.69 -22.55 -21.33
N ALA A 489 -19.34 -22.13 -20.13
CA ALA A 489 -18.07 -22.50 -19.50
C ALA A 489 -18.00 -24.00 -19.18
N THR A 490 -16.89 -24.64 -19.58
CA THR A 490 -16.60 -26.05 -19.32
C THR A 490 -15.53 -26.27 -18.28
N ASN A 491 -15.09 -25.20 -17.61
CA ASN A 491 -14.10 -25.20 -16.54
C ASN A 491 -14.54 -26.11 -15.40
N VAL A 492 -13.56 -26.66 -14.68
CA VAL A 492 -13.79 -27.35 -13.41
C VAL A 492 -14.41 -26.38 -12.41
N VAL A 493 -15.42 -26.86 -11.68
CA VAL A 493 -16.07 -26.13 -10.59
C VAL A 493 -15.84 -26.87 -9.27
N LEU A 494 -15.55 -26.15 -8.20
CA LEU A 494 -15.40 -26.66 -6.85
C LEU A 494 -16.52 -26.13 -5.95
N CYS A 495 -17.01 -26.98 -5.03
CA CYS A 495 -17.97 -26.62 -4.00
C CYS A 495 -17.42 -27.01 -2.64
N GLY A 496 -17.26 -26.04 -1.76
CA GLY A 496 -16.93 -26.27 -0.35
C GLY A 496 -18.13 -26.82 0.43
N GLY A 497 -17.88 -27.49 1.54
CA GLY A 497 -18.93 -28.00 2.43
C GLY A 497 -19.57 -26.92 3.31
N VAL A 498 -20.31 -27.35 4.34
CA VAL A 498 -20.84 -26.47 5.38
C VAL A 498 -19.83 -26.29 6.52
N SER A 499 -20.18 -25.46 7.52
CA SER A 499 -19.33 -25.20 8.69
C SER A 499 -17.93 -24.77 8.31
N TYR A 500 -17.82 -23.67 7.55
CA TYR A 500 -16.55 -23.14 7.05
C TYR A 500 -15.80 -24.11 6.13
N SER A 501 -16.52 -24.74 5.22
CA SER A 501 -16.00 -25.78 4.30
C SER A 501 -15.30 -26.95 4.99
N ASN A 502 -15.43 -27.06 6.32
CA ASN A 502 -14.77 -28.12 7.11
C ASN A 502 -15.58 -29.44 7.12
N VAL A 503 -16.92 -29.39 6.91
CA VAL A 503 -17.80 -30.53 6.99
C VAL A 503 -18.40 -30.88 5.64
N LEU A 504 -18.15 -32.13 5.19
CA LEU A 504 -18.61 -32.68 3.91
C LEU A 504 -19.53 -33.91 4.09
N THR A 505 -20.03 -34.19 5.30
CA THR A 505 -20.76 -35.43 5.62
C THR A 505 -21.97 -35.70 4.74
N SER A 506 -22.73 -34.67 4.39
CA SER A 506 -23.90 -34.82 3.51
C SER A 506 -23.64 -34.41 2.06
N PHE A 507 -22.42 -34.04 1.71
CA PHE A 507 -22.06 -33.66 0.35
C PHE A 507 -22.46 -34.74 -0.69
N PRO A 508 -22.23 -36.05 -0.46
CA PRO A 508 -22.61 -37.08 -1.43
C PRO A 508 -24.12 -37.11 -1.76
N SER A 509 -24.96 -36.77 -0.79
CA SER A 509 -26.44 -36.74 -0.98
C SER A 509 -26.97 -35.38 -1.46
N HIS A 510 -26.13 -34.33 -1.47
CA HIS A 510 -26.46 -32.96 -1.89
C HIS A 510 -25.55 -32.47 -3.01
N THR A 511 -24.80 -33.35 -3.68
CA THR A 511 -23.91 -32.96 -4.78
C THR A 511 -24.68 -32.21 -5.85
N PRO A 512 -24.29 -30.99 -6.23
CA PRO A 512 -24.92 -30.26 -7.33
C PRO A 512 -24.86 -31.05 -8.63
N VAL A 513 -25.90 -30.96 -9.40
CA VAL A 513 -26.00 -31.67 -10.70
C VAL A 513 -25.25 -30.84 -11.75
N ASP A 514 -24.11 -31.32 -12.19
CA ASP A 514 -23.33 -30.71 -13.27
C ASP A 514 -23.56 -31.49 -14.58
N PRO A 515 -24.17 -30.88 -15.61
CA PRO A 515 -24.51 -31.59 -16.85
C PRO A 515 -23.29 -32.09 -17.63
N ILE A 516 -22.10 -31.59 -17.32
CA ILE A 516 -20.85 -31.97 -18.01
C ILE A 516 -19.86 -32.70 -17.11
N SER A 517 -20.24 -33.00 -15.86
CA SER A 517 -19.43 -33.75 -14.88
C SER A 517 -18.03 -33.18 -14.66
N GLN A 518 -17.91 -31.85 -14.55
CA GLN A 518 -16.68 -31.14 -14.24
C GLN A 518 -16.76 -30.51 -12.85
N LEU A 519 -17.23 -31.28 -11.86
CA LEU A 519 -17.40 -30.85 -10.48
C LEU A 519 -16.38 -31.55 -9.55
N GLY A 520 -15.85 -30.83 -8.58
CA GLY A 520 -15.05 -31.31 -7.46
C GLY A 520 -15.54 -30.78 -6.13
N ALA A 521 -15.05 -31.35 -5.02
CA ALA A 521 -15.33 -30.89 -3.68
C ALA A 521 -14.13 -30.13 -3.09
N ALA A 522 -14.39 -29.06 -2.35
CA ALA A 522 -13.40 -28.29 -1.61
C ALA A 522 -13.53 -28.56 -0.10
N TRP A 523 -12.41 -28.63 0.59
CA TRP A 523 -12.32 -28.85 2.02
C TRP A 523 -11.29 -27.93 2.67
N HIS A 524 -11.68 -27.28 3.78
CA HIS A 524 -10.78 -26.45 4.59
C HIS A 524 -10.44 -27.14 5.89
N VAL A 525 -9.17 -27.04 6.30
CA VAL A 525 -8.70 -27.67 7.52
C VAL A 525 -7.55 -26.91 8.17
N TYR A 526 -7.71 -26.66 9.47
CA TYR A 526 -6.76 -25.92 10.28
C TYR A 526 -6.46 -26.65 11.58
N SER A 527 -5.31 -26.38 12.21
CA SER A 527 -4.90 -27.01 13.46
C SER A 527 -5.88 -26.79 14.62
N PHE A 528 -6.67 -25.71 14.57
CA PHE A 528 -7.75 -25.48 15.56
C PHE A 528 -9.01 -26.32 15.34
N ASN A 529 -9.12 -27.04 14.23
CA ASN A 529 -10.20 -27.99 13.99
C ASN A 529 -9.94 -29.29 14.78
N ILE A 530 -10.12 -29.25 16.07
CA ILE A 530 -9.75 -30.29 17.04
C ILE A 530 -10.36 -31.68 16.78
N TYR A 531 -11.41 -31.76 15.98
CA TYR A 531 -12.07 -33.03 15.61
C TYR A 531 -11.55 -33.63 14.31
N VAL A 532 -10.58 -32.98 13.64
CA VAL A 532 -9.99 -33.49 12.42
C VAL A 532 -8.87 -34.44 12.74
N ASP A 533 -9.07 -35.70 12.37
CA ASP A 533 -8.05 -36.75 12.47
C ASP A 533 -7.91 -37.45 11.12
N PRO A 534 -6.78 -37.25 10.41
CA PRO A 534 -6.51 -37.88 9.13
C PRO A 534 -6.07 -39.34 9.23
N SER A 535 -6.09 -39.95 10.43
CA SER A 535 -5.75 -41.36 10.61
C SER A 535 -6.77 -42.26 9.93
N PRO A 536 -6.35 -43.42 9.40
CA PRO A 536 -7.26 -44.35 8.72
C PRO A 536 -8.41 -44.83 9.61
N GLY A 537 -9.63 -44.84 9.07
CA GLY A 537 -10.83 -45.33 9.74
C GLY A 537 -11.50 -44.36 10.69
N THR A 538 -11.02 -43.10 10.77
CA THR A 538 -11.67 -42.03 11.54
C THR A 538 -12.90 -41.45 10.84
N SER A 539 -13.70 -40.70 11.57
CA SER A 539 -14.84 -40.00 10.99
C SER A 539 -14.44 -39.05 9.84
N THR A 540 -13.30 -38.37 9.99
CA THR A 540 -12.73 -37.48 8.96
C THR A 540 -12.41 -38.25 7.69
N THR A 541 -11.62 -39.32 7.80
CA THR A 541 -11.19 -40.10 6.62
C THR A 541 -12.38 -40.79 5.94
N ASN A 542 -13.36 -41.27 6.70
CA ASN A 542 -14.57 -41.89 6.18
C ASN A 542 -15.45 -40.87 5.42
N MET A 543 -15.59 -39.64 5.98
CA MET A 543 -16.28 -38.54 5.32
C MET A 543 -15.63 -38.18 3.97
N LEU A 544 -14.32 -37.97 3.97
CA LEU A 544 -13.59 -37.61 2.76
C LEU A 544 -13.61 -38.73 1.72
N ALA A 545 -13.49 -39.99 2.15
CA ALA A 545 -13.59 -41.15 1.26
C ALA A 545 -14.97 -41.26 0.60
N ALA A 546 -16.05 -40.99 1.33
CA ALA A 546 -17.41 -40.99 0.77
C ALA A 546 -17.59 -39.91 -0.32
N VAL A 547 -17.00 -38.74 -0.14
CA VAL A 547 -17.00 -37.65 -1.14
C VAL A 547 -16.15 -38.04 -2.35
N SER A 548 -14.90 -38.44 -2.09
CA SER A 548 -13.93 -38.74 -3.15
C SER A 548 -14.25 -40.02 -3.94
N ALA A 549 -15.23 -40.81 -3.52
CA ALA A 549 -15.76 -41.90 -4.32
C ALA A 549 -16.48 -41.42 -5.60
N ASN A 550 -17.00 -40.18 -5.60
CA ASN A 550 -17.83 -39.63 -6.67
C ASN A 550 -17.18 -38.47 -7.43
N VAL A 551 -16.45 -37.59 -6.72
CA VAL A 551 -15.83 -36.39 -7.28
C VAL A 551 -14.42 -36.22 -6.74
N PRO A 552 -13.50 -35.54 -7.47
CA PRO A 552 -12.18 -35.24 -6.93
C PRO A 552 -12.28 -34.27 -5.76
N LEU A 553 -11.37 -34.42 -4.79
CA LEU A 553 -11.33 -33.60 -3.59
C LEU A 553 -10.07 -32.72 -3.58
N VAL A 554 -10.26 -31.47 -3.20
CA VAL A 554 -9.22 -30.46 -3.02
C VAL A 554 -9.27 -29.92 -1.60
N ILE A 555 -8.16 -29.92 -0.91
CA ILE A 555 -7.97 -29.17 0.32
C ILE A 555 -7.59 -27.75 -0.10
N THR A 556 -8.60 -26.88 -0.30
CA THR A 556 -8.38 -25.54 -0.83
C THR A 556 -7.78 -24.59 0.19
N GLU A 557 -7.89 -24.93 1.49
CA GLU A 557 -7.12 -24.28 2.54
C GLU A 557 -6.61 -25.29 3.56
N VAL A 558 -5.30 -25.23 3.84
CA VAL A 558 -4.68 -25.89 5.00
C VAL A 558 -3.76 -24.89 5.68
N GLY A 559 -3.93 -24.74 7.00
CA GLY A 559 -3.12 -23.83 7.80
C GLY A 559 -2.76 -24.42 9.16
N ASP A 560 -1.66 -23.92 9.72
CA ASP A 560 -1.15 -24.31 11.04
C ASP A 560 -1.21 -23.09 11.98
N THR A 561 -2.16 -23.11 12.91
CA THR A 561 -2.42 -21.99 13.83
C THR A 561 -2.07 -22.32 15.27
N ASP A 562 -1.11 -23.20 15.51
CA ASP A 562 -0.75 -23.75 16.84
C ASP A 562 -0.24 -22.73 17.88
N GLY A 563 -0.63 -21.48 17.78
CA GLY A 563 -0.53 -20.45 18.82
C GLY A 563 0.88 -19.98 19.21
N ALA A 564 1.78 -20.85 19.59
CA ALA A 564 3.11 -20.48 20.11
C ALA A 564 4.25 -20.61 19.08
N GLY A 565 3.90 -20.66 17.81
CA GLY A 565 4.82 -20.89 16.71
C GLY A 565 4.39 -22.13 15.93
N ALA A 566 3.80 -21.91 14.78
CA ALA A 566 3.36 -22.96 13.88
C ALA A 566 4.52 -23.93 13.60
N THR A 567 4.50 -25.09 14.24
CA THR A 567 5.58 -26.09 14.11
C THR A 567 5.54 -26.81 12.77
N GLY A 568 4.44 -26.68 12.04
CA GLY A 568 4.16 -27.44 10.82
C GLY A 568 3.72 -28.89 11.08
N SER A 569 3.56 -29.29 12.34
CA SER A 569 3.26 -30.69 12.71
C SER A 569 1.87 -31.13 12.26
N PHE A 570 0.88 -30.26 12.36
CA PHE A 570 -0.48 -30.50 11.88
C PHE A 570 -0.49 -30.60 10.35
N VAL A 571 0.06 -29.62 9.68
CA VAL A 571 0.12 -29.57 8.21
C VAL A 571 0.87 -30.78 7.66
N LYS A 572 1.94 -31.22 8.33
CA LYS A 572 2.65 -32.46 7.98
C LYS A 572 1.71 -33.67 7.90
N LYS A 573 0.84 -33.84 8.91
CA LYS A 573 -0.13 -34.95 8.92
C LYS A 573 -1.11 -34.85 7.75
N ILE A 574 -1.64 -33.65 7.51
CA ILE A 574 -2.60 -33.40 6.44
C ILE A 574 -1.98 -33.60 5.06
N LEU A 575 -0.78 -33.06 4.80
CA LEU A 575 -0.13 -33.22 3.50
C LEU A 575 0.29 -34.69 3.24
N THR A 576 0.76 -35.40 4.27
CA THR A 576 1.05 -36.83 4.15
C THR A 576 -0.20 -37.63 3.79
N PHE A 577 -1.34 -37.30 4.42
CA PHE A 577 -2.63 -37.89 4.11
C PHE A 577 -3.07 -37.56 2.68
N ALA A 578 -3.01 -36.29 2.29
CA ALA A 578 -3.38 -35.82 0.95
C ALA A 578 -2.56 -36.51 -0.14
N ASP A 579 -1.27 -36.67 0.08
CA ASP A 579 -0.39 -37.38 -0.86
C ASP A 579 -0.73 -38.87 -0.97
N SER A 580 -1.08 -39.54 0.16
CA SER A 580 -1.44 -40.95 0.17
C SER A 580 -2.77 -41.22 -0.55
N THR A 581 -3.66 -40.24 -0.60
CA THR A 581 -4.98 -40.34 -1.21
C THR A 581 -5.05 -39.69 -2.60
N GLY A 582 -4.02 -38.93 -2.98
CA GLY A 582 -4.01 -38.16 -4.23
C GLY A 582 -4.84 -36.87 -4.19
N TYR A 583 -5.26 -36.42 -3.00
CA TYR A 583 -6.00 -35.16 -2.85
C TYR A 583 -5.10 -33.96 -3.13
N SER A 584 -5.62 -33.01 -3.87
CA SER A 584 -4.95 -31.71 -4.10
C SER A 584 -4.97 -30.85 -2.83
N TYR A 585 -4.00 -29.93 -2.66
CA TYR A 585 -3.95 -29.10 -1.47
C TYR A 585 -3.32 -27.73 -1.72
N PHE A 586 -3.76 -26.72 -0.91
CA PHE A 586 -3.30 -25.34 -0.96
C PHE A 586 -3.03 -24.80 0.45
N GLY A 587 -1.79 -24.34 0.69
CA GLY A 587 -1.42 -23.72 1.96
C GLY A 587 -2.03 -22.33 2.09
N TRP A 588 -2.59 -22.02 3.24
CA TRP A 588 -3.05 -20.69 3.57
C TRP A 588 -2.02 -20.01 4.48
N THR A 589 -1.32 -18.92 4.09
CA THR A 589 -1.43 -18.19 2.84
C THR A 589 -0.05 -17.68 2.39
N TRP A 590 0.16 -17.47 1.10
CA TRP A 590 1.35 -16.84 0.52
C TRP A 590 1.29 -15.34 0.75
N ASN A 591 1.62 -14.92 1.96
CA ASN A 591 1.58 -13.53 2.38
C ASN A 591 2.60 -13.27 3.49
N ASP A 592 2.98 -12.01 3.69
CA ASP A 592 3.92 -11.51 4.69
C ASP A 592 3.28 -10.50 5.65
N TRP A 593 2.02 -10.70 6.03
CA TRP A 593 1.22 -9.79 6.86
C TRP A 593 1.75 -9.52 8.27
N GLY A 594 3.02 -9.75 8.53
CA GLY A 594 3.66 -9.48 9.81
C GLY A 594 3.78 -10.69 10.70
N GLN A 595 3.94 -11.87 10.10
CA GLN A 595 4.22 -13.14 10.79
C GLN A 595 3.04 -13.66 11.61
N SER A 596 1.85 -13.62 11.03
CA SER A 596 0.74 -14.40 11.55
C SER A 596 1.09 -15.89 11.47
N SER A 597 0.48 -16.71 12.33
CA SER A 597 0.71 -18.15 12.36
C SER A 597 0.38 -18.86 11.02
N ASN A 598 -0.38 -18.19 10.15
CA ASN A 598 -0.81 -18.72 8.86
C ASN A 598 0.04 -18.26 7.67
N ASP A 599 1.00 -17.35 7.86
CA ASP A 599 1.85 -16.87 6.77
C ASP A 599 2.85 -17.95 6.36
N LEU A 600 2.96 -18.20 5.05
CA LEU A 600 3.96 -19.11 4.49
C LEU A 600 5.31 -18.43 4.28
N ILE A 601 5.32 -17.11 4.10
CA ILE A 601 6.50 -16.33 3.73
C ILE A 601 6.73 -15.14 4.66
N LEU A 602 8.00 -14.74 4.76
CA LEU A 602 8.44 -13.56 5.51
C LEU A 602 8.58 -12.31 4.64
N ASP A 603 8.67 -12.51 3.32
CA ASP A 603 8.88 -11.45 2.33
C ASP A 603 8.43 -11.91 0.94
N SER A 604 8.27 -10.96 0.04
CA SER A 604 7.84 -11.19 -1.35
C SER A 604 8.81 -12.05 -2.17
N SER A 605 10.06 -12.24 -1.72
CA SER A 605 11.03 -13.13 -2.38
C SER A 605 10.78 -14.61 -2.08
N GLY A 606 9.84 -14.92 -1.18
CA GLY A 606 9.47 -16.27 -0.80
C GLY A 606 10.41 -16.88 0.24
N THR A 607 11.00 -16.06 1.12
CA THR A 607 11.67 -16.58 2.32
C THR A 607 10.63 -17.23 3.22
N PRO A 608 10.76 -18.53 3.57
CA PRO A 608 9.72 -19.22 4.32
C PRO A 608 9.68 -18.76 5.79
N THR A 609 8.48 -18.77 6.38
CA THR A 609 8.31 -18.66 7.83
C THR A 609 8.93 -19.86 8.55
N ILE A 610 9.29 -19.66 9.82
CA ILE A 610 9.79 -20.75 10.67
C ILE A 610 8.63 -21.71 10.96
N GLY A 611 8.89 -23.02 10.83
CA GLY A 611 7.87 -24.07 11.04
C GLY A 611 7.02 -24.29 9.80
N PHE A 612 5.83 -23.67 9.72
CA PHE A 612 4.85 -23.94 8.67
C PHE A 612 5.40 -23.69 7.26
N GLY A 613 5.89 -22.47 6.98
CA GLY A 613 6.43 -22.14 5.65
C GLY A 613 7.64 -22.97 5.26
N THR A 614 8.56 -23.21 6.20
CA THR A 614 9.75 -24.04 5.96
C THR A 614 9.35 -25.47 5.61
N TYR A 615 8.44 -26.06 6.40
CA TYR A 615 7.96 -27.43 6.15
C TYR A 615 7.24 -27.51 4.80
N PHE A 616 6.29 -26.60 4.54
CA PHE A 616 5.50 -26.60 3.31
C PHE A 616 6.39 -26.49 2.06
N LYS A 617 7.38 -25.59 2.08
CA LYS A 617 8.38 -25.45 1.02
C LYS A 617 9.17 -26.74 0.78
N GLN A 618 9.71 -27.34 1.85
CA GLN A 618 10.49 -28.57 1.76
C GLN A 618 9.65 -29.70 1.20
N HIS A 619 8.40 -29.81 1.64
CA HIS A 619 7.46 -30.82 1.17
C HIS A 619 7.18 -30.67 -0.34
N LEU A 620 6.84 -29.46 -0.81
CA LEU A 620 6.61 -29.19 -2.23
C LEU A 620 7.83 -29.51 -3.10
N ILE A 621 9.03 -29.11 -2.68
CA ILE A 621 10.28 -29.39 -3.41
C ILE A 621 10.52 -30.90 -3.47
N CYS A 622 10.33 -31.61 -2.38
CA CYS A 622 10.47 -33.05 -2.33
C CYS A 622 9.50 -33.74 -3.28
N ARG A 623 8.20 -33.38 -3.22
CA ARG A 623 7.15 -33.96 -4.08
C ARG A 623 7.33 -33.68 -5.57
N ALA A 624 8.02 -32.60 -5.92
CA ALA A 624 8.41 -32.36 -7.30
C ALA A 624 9.55 -33.26 -7.79
N ALA A 625 10.41 -33.72 -6.88
CA ALA A 625 11.56 -34.56 -7.20
C ALA A 625 11.24 -36.07 -7.08
N THR A 626 10.37 -36.46 -6.13
CA THR A 626 10.06 -37.85 -5.83
C THR A 626 8.56 -38.05 -5.56
N THR A 627 8.09 -39.32 -5.71
CA THR A 627 6.70 -39.67 -5.41
C THR A 627 6.50 -40.22 -4.00
N THR A 628 7.57 -40.54 -3.29
CA THR A 628 7.57 -41.19 -1.97
C THR A 628 8.65 -40.61 -1.06
N GLY A 629 8.47 -40.73 0.25
CA GLY A 629 9.50 -40.40 1.24
C GLY A 629 9.70 -38.93 1.52
N CYS A 630 8.73 -38.07 1.21
CA CYS A 630 8.79 -36.66 1.55
C CYS A 630 8.49 -36.41 3.04
N PRO A 631 9.16 -35.38 3.64
CA PRO A 631 9.01 -35.05 5.04
C PRO A 631 7.58 -34.69 5.41
#